data_9b476d8c0b66ab5f7cce44a0ce5da113
#
_entry.id   9b476d8c0b66ab5f7cce44a0ce5da113
#
_cell.length_a   1.000
_cell.length_b   1.000
_cell.length_c   1.000
_cell.angle_alpha   90.00
_cell.angle_beta   90.00
_cell.angle_gamma   90.00
#
_symmetry.space_group_name_H-M   'P 1'
#
loop_
_entity.id
_entity.type
_entity.pdbx_description
1 polymer ?
#
loop_
_entity_poly.entity_id
_entity_poly.type
_entity_poly.pdbx_seq_one_letter_code
_entity_poly.pdbx_strand_id
1 'polypeptide(L)'
;ILCANNHILFLDKKASSSGAIKPPMAADLLDFYTPEQLRMHFLGLGLGQRSVSFMPKPYNPNAKPEDPDPVVKDGFLLSNVFNRIIRTCIYSVQKYFDGVMPVGEVDEQVLADAKKAILDYERFMYRFEFHQATYVLDSYIRKASKYMAKNLGDADKADDNEARRRALIQVFHMIRTAAVLLHPMAPQGTEMILEYLQLDKSFWSW
;
A
#
# COMPACT_ATOMS: atom_id res chain seq x y z
N ILE A 1 -5.89 -22.22 -15.12
CA ILE A 1 -7.03 -21.67 -14.34
C ILE A 1 -7.49 -20.43 -15.07
N LEU A 2 -8.80 -20.31 -15.33
CA LEU A 2 -9.41 -19.13 -15.95
C LEU A 2 -10.16 -18.35 -14.85
N CYS A 3 -9.75 -17.09 -14.64
CA CYS A 3 -10.47 -16.18 -13.76
C CYS A 3 -11.28 -15.20 -14.60
N ALA A 4 -12.59 -15.20 -14.43
CA ALA A 4 -13.47 -14.24 -15.08
C ALA A 4 -13.93 -13.19 -14.07
N ASN A 5 -13.87 -11.92 -14.47
CA ASN A 5 -14.33 -10.79 -13.68
C ASN A 5 -15.67 -10.29 -14.20
N ASN A 6 -16.44 -9.68 -13.33
CA ASN A 6 -17.63 -8.93 -13.69
C ASN A 6 -17.26 -7.62 -14.40
N HIS A 7 -18.26 -6.86 -14.81
CA HIS A 7 -18.06 -5.65 -15.60
C HIS A 7 -17.70 -4.44 -14.73
N ILE A 8 -16.83 -3.61 -15.27
CA ILE A 8 -16.71 -2.23 -14.82
C ILE A 8 -17.78 -1.44 -15.55
N LEU A 9 -18.67 -0.82 -14.79
CA LEU A 9 -19.73 0.03 -15.31
C LEU A 9 -19.24 1.48 -15.34
N PHE A 10 -19.62 2.23 -16.36
CA PHE A 10 -19.38 3.67 -16.42
C PHE A 10 -20.74 4.38 -16.32
N LEU A 11 -20.88 5.27 -15.33
CA LEU A 11 -22.18 5.90 -15.00
C LEU A 11 -23.31 4.84 -14.84
N ASP A 12 -22.99 3.76 -14.11
CA ASP A 12 -23.90 2.63 -13.86
C ASP A 12 -24.37 1.88 -15.13
N LYS A 13 -23.77 2.15 -16.28
CA LYS A 13 -24.07 1.49 -17.55
C LYS A 13 -22.88 0.70 -18.07
N LYS A 14 -23.16 -0.39 -18.74
CA LYS A 14 -22.14 -1.17 -19.44
C LYS A 14 -21.51 -0.30 -20.53
N ALA A 15 -20.18 -0.18 -20.52
CA ALA A 15 -19.45 0.51 -21.57
C ALA A 15 -19.68 -0.21 -22.93
N SER A 16 -19.95 0.57 -23.98
CA SER A 16 -20.14 0.07 -25.33
C SER A 16 -19.34 0.93 -26.30
N SER A 17 -18.64 0.29 -27.23
CA SER A 17 -17.90 0.98 -28.30
C SER A 17 -18.83 1.78 -29.24
N SER A 18 -20.09 1.37 -29.34
CA SER A 18 -21.14 2.03 -30.17
C SER A 18 -22.05 2.95 -29.35
N GLY A 19 -21.85 3.06 -28.04
CA GLY A 19 -22.67 3.91 -27.17
C GLY A 19 -22.32 5.40 -27.29
N ALA A 20 -23.32 6.25 -26.97
CA ALA A 20 -23.12 7.71 -26.94
C ALA A 20 -22.15 8.16 -25.85
N ILE A 21 -22.00 7.39 -24.77
CA ILE A 21 -21.08 7.67 -23.66
C ILE A 21 -19.91 6.71 -23.77
N LYS A 22 -18.72 7.24 -24.03
CA LYS A 22 -17.48 6.47 -24.02
C LYS A 22 -16.82 6.56 -22.65
N PRO A 23 -16.41 5.44 -22.04
CA PRO A 23 -15.60 5.48 -20.85
C PRO A 23 -14.22 6.07 -21.16
N PRO A 24 -13.53 6.69 -20.19
CA PRO A 24 -12.15 7.10 -20.39
C PRO A 24 -11.30 5.88 -20.72
N MET A 25 -10.36 6.06 -21.61
CA MET A 25 -9.37 5.02 -21.91
C MET A 25 -8.36 4.91 -20.77
N ALA A 26 -7.70 3.78 -20.64
CA ALA A 26 -6.64 3.61 -19.65
C ALA A 26 -5.53 4.67 -19.82
N ALA A 27 -5.22 5.07 -21.04
CA ALA A 27 -4.27 6.15 -21.33
C ALA A 27 -4.69 7.49 -20.70
N ASP A 28 -5.97 7.85 -20.77
CA ASP A 28 -6.48 9.11 -20.21
C ASP A 28 -6.36 9.13 -18.69
N LEU A 29 -6.45 7.96 -18.03
CA LEU A 29 -6.29 7.84 -16.58
C LEU A 29 -4.83 7.99 -16.13
N LEU A 30 -3.87 7.65 -16.99
CA LEU A 30 -2.44 7.77 -16.70
C LEU A 30 -1.95 9.22 -16.64
N ASP A 31 -2.72 10.17 -17.17
CA ASP A 31 -2.43 11.60 -17.01
C ASP A 31 -2.63 12.07 -15.57
N PHE A 32 -3.41 11.33 -14.76
CA PHE A 32 -3.77 11.71 -13.39
C PHE A 32 -3.27 10.74 -12.33
N TYR A 33 -3.04 9.47 -12.69
CA TYR A 33 -2.71 8.40 -11.76
C TYR A 33 -1.54 7.57 -12.25
N THR A 34 -0.73 7.06 -11.34
CA THR A 34 0.29 6.07 -11.71
C THR A 34 -0.35 4.72 -12.05
N PRO A 35 0.30 3.87 -12.88
CA PRO A 35 -0.18 2.52 -13.15
C PRO A 35 -0.45 1.70 -11.90
N GLU A 36 0.37 1.87 -10.86
CA GLU A 36 0.23 1.16 -9.60
C GLU A 36 -0.97 1.62 -8.78
N GLN A 37 -1.25 2.92 -8.76
CA GLN A 37 -2.46 3.45 -8.13
C GLN A 37 -3.72 2.91 -8.79
N LEU A 38 -3.75 2.85 -10.12
CA LEU A 38 -4.86 2.27 -10.87
C LEU A 38 -4.99 0.77 -10.61
N ARG A 39 -3.87 0.03 -10.61
CA ARG A 39 -3.87 -1.41 -10.32
C ARG A 39 -4.43 -1.69 -8.93
N MET A 40 -3.97 -1.00 -7.91
CA MET A 40 -4.49 -1.12 -6.55
C MET A 40 -5.99 -0.86 -6.48
N HIS A 41 -6.44 0.20 -7.14
CA HIS A 41 -7.87 0.54 -7.18
C HIS A 41 -8.69 -0.57 -7.84
N PHE A 42 -8.30 -1.04 -9.03
CA PHE A 42 -9.05 -2.08 -9.74
C PHE A 42 -9.07 -3.41 -8.99
N LEU A 43 -7.98 -3.79 -8.32
CA LEU A 43 -7.94 -4.98 -7.49
C LEU A 43 -8.85 -4.86 -6.27
N GLY A 44 -8.98 -3.65 -5.71
CA GLY A 44 -9.87 -3.36 -4.57
C GLY A 44 -11.35 -3.37 -4.88
N LEU A 45 -11.77 -3.28 -6.16
CA LEU A 45 -13.19 -3.19 -6.55
C LEU A 45 -14.02 -4.44 -6.29
N GLY A 46 -13.40 -5.61 -6.14
CA GLY A 46 -14.13 -6.86 -5.92
C GLY A 46 -14.88 -7.36 -7.17
N LEU A 47 -14.31 -7.13 -8.35
CA LEU A 47 -14.91 -7.50 -9.65
C LEU A 47 -15.16 -9.01 -9.80
N GLY A 48 -14.53 -9.86 -9.02
CA GLY A 48 -14.85 -11.30 -8.97
C GLY A 48 -16.23 -11.61 -8.40
N GLN A 49 -16.82 -10.68 -7.64
CA GLN A 49 -18.10 -10.87 -6.96
C GLN A 49 -19.25 -10.11 -7.60
N ARG A 50 -18.99 -8.92 -8.14
CA ARG A 50 -20.04 -8.04 -8.68
C ARG A 50 -19.51 -7.08 -9.72
N SER A 51 -20.39 -6.56 -10.57
CA SER A 51 -20.10 -5.40 -11.40
C SER A 51 -20.05 -4.14 -10.53
N VAL A 52 -19.10 -3.24 -10.82
CA VAL A 52 -18.88 -2.02 -10.03
C VAL A 52 -18.84 -0.82 -10.96
N SER A 53 -19.52 0.25 -10.56
CA SER A 53 -19.47 1.52 -11.27
C SER A 53 -18.16 2.23 -10.99
N PHE A 54 -17.51 2.72 -12.04
CA PHE A 54 -16.29 3.48 -11.99
C PHE A 54 -16.50 4.84 -12.65
N MET A 55 -16.32 5.88 -11.86
CA MET A 55 -16.43 7.27 -12.31
C MET A 55 -15.13 7.99 -11.95
N PRO A 56 -14.12 7.95 -12.82
CA PRO A 56 -12.85 8.60 -12.55
C PRO A 56 -13.04 10.11 -12.47
N LYS A 57 -12.53 10.69 -11.41
CA LYS A 57 -12.40 12.15 -11.27
C LYS A 57 -10.91 12.48 -11.30
N PRO A 58 -10.51 13.58 -11.96
CA PRO A 58 -9.12 14.01 -11.92
C PRO A 58 -8.70 14.28 -10.47
N TYR A 59 -7.46 13.92 -10.16
CA TYR A 59 -6.87 14.24 -8.87
C TYR A 59 -6.79 15.76 -8.68
N ASN A 60 -7.34 16.25 -7.58
CA ASN A 60 -7.23 17.65 -7.19
C ASN A 60 -6.24 17.78 -6.01
N PRO A 61 -5.01 18.29 -6.23
CA PRO A 61 -4.03 18.45 -5.16
C PRO A 61 -4.45 19.48 -4.10
N ASN A 62 -5.44 20.35 -4.43
CA ASN A 62 -5.98 21.36 -3.52
C ASN A 62 -7.31 20.93 -2.89
N ALA A 63 -7.69 19.65 -3.02
CA ALA A 63 -8.91 19.15 -2.41
C ALA A 63 -8.88 19.33 -0.89
N LYS A 64 -9.98 19.82 -0.35
CA LYS A 64 -10.16 19.98 1.10
C LYS A 64 -10.71 18.68 1.69
N PRO A 65 -10.62 18.51 3.04
CA PRO A 65 -11.16 17.31 3.71
C PRO A 65 -12.66 17.09 3.46
N GLU A 66 -13.42 18.13 3.20
CA GLU A 66 -14.85 18.10 2.90
C GLU A 66 -15.15 17.76 1.43
N ASP A 67 -14.18 17.82 0.54
CA ASP A 67 -14.37 17.46 -0.85
C ASP A 67 -14.58 15.94 -1.01
N PRO A 68 -15.39 15.50 -1.98
CA PRO A 68 -15.59 14.09 -2.20
C PRO A 68 -14.25 13.41 -2.53
N ASP A 69 -14.01 12.27 -1.88
CA ASP A 69 -12.83 11.44 -2.09
C ASP A 69 -12.56 11.23 -3.59
N PRO A 70 -11.31 11.36 -4.04
CA PRO A 70 -10.95 10.99 -5.38
C PRO A 70 -11.26 9.51 -5.61
N VAL A 71 -11.65 9.18 -6.82
CA VAL A 71 -12.16 7.84 -7.18
C VAL A 71 -11.13 6.72 -7.01
N VAL A 72 -9.85 7.06 -6.92
CA VAL A 72 -8.73 6.11 -6.74
C VAL A 72 -8.25 6.11 -5.29
N LYS A 73 -9.19 5.96 -4.35
CA LYS A 73 -8.91 5.98 -2.90
C LYS A 73 -7.84 4.98 -2.47
N ASP A 74 -7.88 3.77 -3.01
CA ASP A 74 -6.93 2.72 -2.65
C ASP A 74 -5.49 3.04 -3.09
N GLY A 75 -5.32 3.83 -4.16
CA GLY A 75 -4.03 4.33 -4.59
C GLY A 75 -3.34 5.25 -3.58
N PHE A 76 -4.10 5.95 -2.74
CA PHE A 76 -3.54 6.79 -1.68
C PHE A 76 -2.89 6.02 -0.56
N LEU A 77 -3.22 4.75 -0.38
CA LEU A 77 -2.50 3.89 0.54
C LEU A 77 -1.00 3.90 0.25
N LEU A 78 -0.64 3.81 -1.03
CA LEU A 78 0.76 3.81 -1.48
C LEU A 78 1.44 5.16 -1.25
N SER A 79 0.89 6.22 -1.81
CA SER A 79 1.52 7.54 -1.82
C SER A 79 1.47 8.24 -0.45
N ASN A 80 0.35 8.17 0.25
CA ASN A 80 0.14 8.97 1.45
C ASN A 80 0.39 8.22 2.76
N VAL A 81 0.22 6.90 2.78
CA VAL A 81 0.42 6.13 4.01
C VAL A 81 1.75 5.39 3.99
N PHE A 82 1.93 4.49 3.03
CA PHE A 82 3.11 3.63 2.98
C PHE A 82 4.40 4.43 2.72
N ASN A 83 4.40 5.29 1.72
CA ASN A 83 5.54 6.17 1.42
C ASN A 83 5.91 7.05 2.63
N ARG A 84 4.91 7.58 3.37
CA ARG A 84 5.17 8.36 4.58
C ARG A 84 5.88 7.54 5.66
N ILE A 85 5.47 6.28 5.88
CA ILE A 85 6.13 5.40 6.85
C ILE A 85 7.60 5.24 6.49
N ILE A 86 7.88 4.88 5.25
CA ILE A 86 9.24 4.64 4.75
C ILE A 86 10.10 5.89 4.89
N ARG A 87 9.63 7.03 4.39
CA ARG A 87 10.36 8.30 4.45
C ARG A 87 10.66 8.73 5.88
N THR A 88 9.70 8.60 6.78
CA THR A 88 9.90 8.94 8.20
C THR A 88 10.96 8.06 8.83
N CYS A 89 10.94 6.75 8.56
CA CYS A 89 11.92 5.83 9.11
C CYS A 89 13.33 6.09 8.55
N ILE A 90 13.46 6.25 7.23
CA ILE A 90 14.75 6.56 6.59
C ILE A 90 15.32 7.87 7.14
N TYR A 91 14.47 8.91 7.24
CA TYR A 91 14.90 10.19 7.80
C TYR A 91 15.38 10.06 9.26
N SER A 92 14.68 9.26 10.08
CA SER A 92 15.10 9.00 11.46
C SER A 92 16.43 8.26 11.52
N VAL A 93 16.65 7.29 10.63
CA VAL A 93 17.94 6.56 10.55
C VAL A 93 19.07 7.49 10.14
N GLN A 94 18.86 8.35 9.15
CA GLN A 94 19.85 9.32 8.72
C GLN A 94 20.21 10.32 9.83
N LYS A 95 19.19 10.80 10.54
CA LYS A 95 19.36 11.84 11.56
C LYS A 95 20.01 11.34 12.85
N TYR A 96 19.67 10.13 13.29
CA TYR A 96 20.00 9.65 14.64
C TYR A 96 20.94 8.45 14.66
N PHE A 97 21.18 7.81 13.50
CA PHE A 97 21.97 6.58 13.38
C PHE A 97 22.96 6.62 12.20
N ASP A 98 23.40 7.82 11.80
CA ASP A 98 24.39 8.02 10.74
C ASP A 98 24.10 7.29 9.41
N GLY A 99 22.82 7.10 9.10
CA GLY A 99 22.39 6.37 7.91
C GLY A 99 22.49 4.84 8.04
N VAL A 100 22.92 4.32 9.19
CA VAL A 100 23.00 2.87 9.43
C VAL A 100 21.72 2.37 10.07
N MET A 101 21.04 1.47 9.37
CA MET A 101 19.79 0.90 9.86
C MET A 101 20.02 0.05 11.10
N PRO A 102 19.33 0.33 12.23
CA PRO A 102 19.51 -0.45 13.44
C PRO A 102 18.98 -1.88 13.26
N VAL A 103 19.71 -2.83 13.83
CA VAL A 103 19.35 -4.25 13.87
C VAL A 103 19.12 -4.72 15.29
N GLY A 104 18.25 -5.71 15.46
CA GLY A 104 17.91 -6.26 16.77
C GLY A 104 16.74 -7.23 16.69
N GLU A 105 16.25 -7.62 17.84
CA GLU A 105 15.12 -8.54 17.95
C GLU A 105 13.80 -7.86 17.59
N VAL A 106 12.93 -8.64 16.94
CA VAL A 106 11.57 -8.21 16.60
C VAL A 106 10.61 -8.79 17.64
N ASP A 107 9.73 -7.95 18.14
CA ASP A 107 8.73 -8.32 19.14
C ASP A 107 7.82 -9.45 18.65
N GLU A 108 7.51 -10.41 19.51
CA GLU A 108 6.65 -11.55 19.19
C GLU A 108 5.29 -11.12 18.61
N GLN A 109 4.71 -10.04 19.11
CA GLN A 109 3.44 -9.51 18.61
C GLN A 109 3.57 -8.98 17.17
N VAL A 110 4.69 -8.34 16.83
CA VAL A 110 4.95 -7.85 15.47
C VAL A 110 5.14 -9.01 14.52
N LEU A 111 5.85 -10.06 14.95
CA LEU A 111 6.01 -11.30 14.18
C LEU A 111 4.68 -12.03 13.97
N ALA A 112 3.86 -12.14 15.01
CA ALA A 112 2.54 -12.78 14.94
C ALA A 112 1.60 -12.02 13.98
N ASP A 113 1.62 -10.69 14.03
CA ASP A 113 0.84 -9.85 13.14
C ASP A 113 1.29 -9.97 11.67
N ALA A 114 2.60 -10.01 11.43
CA ALA A 114 3.16 -10.23 10.10
C ALA A 114 2.75 -11.61 9.56
N LYS A 115 2.93 -12.67 10.36
CA LYS A 115 2.51 -14.03 9.99
C LYS A 115 1.02 -14.11 9.66
N LYS A 116 0.18 -13.48 10.48
CA LYS A 116 -1.27 -13.44 10.21
C LYS A 116 -1.58 -12.74 8.90
N ALA A 117 -0.96 -11.60 8.63
CA ALA A 117 -1.18 -10.84 7.40
C ALA A 117 -0.76 -11.66 6.16
N ILE A 118 0.40 -12.34 6.23
CA ILE A 118 0.90 -13.21 5.16
C ILE A 118 -0.10 -14.33 4.87
N LEU A 119 -0.51 -15.09 5.88
CA LEU A 119 -1.41 -16.23 5.72
C LEU A 119 -2.80 -15.82 5.20
N ASP A 120 -3.34 -14.71 5.69
CA ASP A 120 -4.62 -14.19 5.22
C ASP A 120 -4.51 -13.70 3.76
N TYR A 121 -3.41 -13.00 3.41
CA TYR A 121 -3.15 -12.53 2.05
C TYR A 121 -3.02 -13.70 1.06
N GLU A 122 -2.20 -14.70 1.38
CA GLU A 122 -2.04 -15.90 0.55
C GLU A 122 -3.36 -16.62 0.34
N ARG A 123 -4.14 -16.81 1.39
CA ARG A 123 -5.46 -17.43 1.31
C ARG A 123 -6.36 -16.72 0.32
N PHE A 124 -6.42 -15.39 0.35
CA PHE A 124 -7.25 -14.60 -0.56
C PHE A 124 -6.70 -14.58 -1.99
N MET A 125 -5.37 -14.53 -2.15
CA MET A 125 -4.72 -14.65 -3.47
C MET A 125 -5.03 -16.01 -4.11
N TYR A 126 -4.96 -17.11 -3.37
CA TYR A 126 -5.32 -18.46 -3.84
C TYR A 126 -6.77 -18.57 -4.29
N ARG A 127 -7.67 -17.80 -3.69
CA ARG A 127 -9.10 -17.77 -4.03
C ARG A 127 -9.45 -16.73 -5.09
N PHE A 128 -8.48 -15.99 -5.60
CA PHE A 128 -8.71 -14.86 -6.52
C PHE A 128 -9.62 -13.76 -5.94
N GLU A 129 -9.67 -13.67 -4.61
CA GLU A 129 -10.41 -12.64 -3.87
C GLU A 129 -9.50 -11.41 -3.66
N PHE A 130 -9.05 -10.80 -4.76
CA PHE A 130 -8.04 -9.73 -4.73
C PHE A 130 -8.42 -8.53 -3.87
N HIS A 131 -9.71 -8.18 -3.81
CA HIS A 131 -10.21 -7.11 -2.94
C HIS A 131 -10.01 -7.42 -1.45
N GLN A 132 -10.07 -8.69 -1.06
CA GLN A 132 -9.76 -9.10 0.31
C GLN A 132 -8.26 -9.05 0.57
N ALA A 133 -7.44 -9.44 -0.40
CA ALA A 133 -5.99 -9.32 -0.30
C ALA A 133 -5.56 -7.85 -0.17
N THR A 134 -6.15 -6.94 -0.94
CA THR A 134 -5.90 -5.49 -0.79
C THR A 134 -6.36 -4.95 0.57
N TYR A 135 -7.47 -5.45 1.11
CA TYR A 135 -7.93 -5.08 2.44
C TYR A 135 -6.98 -5.53 3.56
N VAL A 136 -6.46 -6.76 3.48
CA VAL A 136 -5.44 -7.25 4.43
C VAL A 136 -4.22 -6.35 4.40
N LEU A 137 -3.75 -6.01 3.21
CA LEU A 137 -2.60 -5.14 3.00
C LEU A 137 -2.85 -3.73 3.55
N ASP A 138 -3.99 -3.10 3.26
CA ASP A 138 -4.37 -1.79 3.80
C ASP A 138 -4.38 -1.80 5.32
N SER A 139 -5.01 -2.81 5.93
CA SER A 139 -5.08 -2.95 7.38
C SER A 139 -3.69 -3.07 8.00
N TYR A 140 -2.80 -3.86 7.40
CA TYR A 140 -1.44 -4.07 7.88
C TYR A 140 -0.59 -2.80 7.76
N ILE A 141 -0.63 -2.11 6.63
CA ILE A 141 0.09 -0.84 6.42
C ILE A 141 -0.40 0.23 7.41
N ARG A 142 -1.71 0.33 7.64
CA ARG A 142 -2.25 1.27 8.64
C ARG A 142 -1.85 0.92 10.07
N LYS A 143 -1.72 -0.37 10.38
CA LYS A 143 -1.19 -0.82 11.68
C LYS A 143 0.26 -0.37 11.85
N ALA A 144 1.10 -0.56 10.83
CA ALA A 144 2.48 -0.08 10.81
C ALA A 144 2.56 1.45 10.98
N SER A 145 1.68 2.19 10.29
CA SER A 145 1.60 3.65 10.42
C SER A 145 1.26 4.10 11.84
N LYS A 146 0.30 3.45 12.48
CA LYS A 146 -0.09 3.75 13.88
C LYS A 146 1.04 3.40 14.85
N TYR A 147 1.68 2.24 14.67
CA TYR A 147 2.80 1.82 15.49
C TYR A 147 3.95 2.84 15.39
N MET A 148 4.34 3.21 14.17
CA MET A 148 5.37 4.22 13.92
C MET A 148 5.03 5.55 14.59
N ALA A 149 3.84 6.09 14.33
CA ALA A 149 3.45 7.40 14.84
C ALA A 149 3.48 7.45 16.38
N LYS A 150 3.06 6.38 17.04
CA LYS A 150 3.10 6.27 18.50
C LYS A 150 4.54 6.15 19.02
N ASN A 151 5.24 5.10 18.60
CA ASN A 151 6.51 4.73 19.26
C ASN A 151 7.67 5.63 18.87
N LEU A 152 7.78 6.06 17.60
CA LEU A 152 8.77 7.07 17.22
C LEU A 152 8.40 8.45 17.79
N GLY A 153 7.11 8.81 17.76
CA GLY A 153 6.66 10.08 18.32
C GLY A 153 6.89 10.19 19.84
N ASP A 154 6.73 9.11 20.57
CA ASP A 154 7.01 9.08 22.02
C ASP A 154 8.52 9.11 22.30
N ALA A 155 9.32 8.39 21.51
CA ALA A 155 10.78 8.43 21.58
C ALA A 155 11.35 9.81 21.24
N ASP A 156 10.77 10.50 20.25
CA ASP A 156 11.17 11.86 19.86
C ASP A 156 10.87 12.88 20.97
N LYS A 157 9.71 12.79 21.63
CA LYS A 157 9.35 13.66 22.75
C LYS A 157 10.23 13.45 23.97
N ALA A 158 10.65 12.21 24.20
CA ALA A 158 11.51 11.84 25.33
C ALA A 158 13.02 12.03 25.03
N ASP A 159 13.37 12.32 23.77
CA ASP A 159 14.74 12.30 23.25
C ASP A 159 15.50 11.00 23.57
N ASP A 160 14.78 9.88 23.51
CA ASP A 160 15.28 8.54 23.85
C ASP A 160 15.73 7.79 22.60
N ASN A 161 17.05 7.75 22.38
CA ASN A 161 17.63 7.06 21.24
C ASN A 161 17.48 5.54 21.29
N GLU A 162 17.42 4.93 22.48
CA GLU A 162 17.24 3.49 22.58
C GLU A 162 15.77 3.09 22.30
N ALA A 163 14.81 3.88 22.76
CA ALA A 163 13.40 3.70 22.38
C ALA A 163 13.21 3.90 20.86
N ARG A 164 13.89 4.91 20.31
CA ARG A 164 13.86 5.17 18.85
C ARG A 164 14.44 4.01 18.06
N ARG A 165 15.58 3.45 18.53
CA ARG A 165 16.21 2.28 17.93
C ARG A 165 15.26 1.08 17.91
N ARG A 166 14.66 0.74 19.06
CA ARG A 166 13.68 -0.35 19.16
C ARG A 166 12.50 -0.13 18.24
N ALA A 167 11.92 1.06 18.22
CA ALA A 167 10.79 1.38 17.34
C ALA A 167 11.14 1.21 15.85
N LEU A 168 12.32 1.67 15.42
CA LEU A 168 12.77 1.52 14.02
C LEU A 168 12.92 0.06 13.62
N ILE A 169 13.51 -0.80 14.46
CA ILE A 169 13.65 -2.23 14.19
C ILE A 169 12.27 -2.85 13.88
N GLN A 170 11.29 -2.57 14.74
CA GLN A 170 9.93 -3.09 14.57
C GLN A 170 9.27 -2.57 13.28
N VAL A 171 9.35 -1.25 13.04
CA VAL A 171 8.72 -0.65 11.87
C VAL A 171 9.37 -1.11 10.57
N PHE A 172 10.69 -1.27 10.53
CA PHE A 172 11.37 -1.82 9.34
C PHE A 172 10.96 -3.25 9.04
N HIS A 173 10.76 -4.09 10.06
CA HIS A 173 10.19 -5.41 9.85
C HIS A 173 8.77 -5.34 9.24
N MET A 174 7.93 -4.42 9.75
CA MET A 174 6.59 -4.18 9.20
C MET A 174 6.65 -3.65 7.75
N ILE A 175 7.59 -2.74 7.44
CA ILE A 175 7.81 -2.23 6.07
C ILE A 175 8.20 -3.38 5.15
N ARG A 176 9.14 -4.24 5.57
CA ARG A 176 9.55 -5.41 4.78
C ARG A 176 8.37 -6.30 4.45
N THR A 177 7.60 -6.71 5.45
CA THR A 177 6.41 -7.55 5.24
C THR A 177 5.41 -6.87 4.29
N ALA A 178 5.12 -5.58 4.52
CA ALA A 178 4.20 -4.84 3.66
C ALA A 178 4.73 -4.72 2.21
N ALA A 179 6.02 -4.48 2.02
CA ALA A 179 6.63 -4.38 0.69
C ALA A 179 6.53 -5.69 -0.09
N VAL A 180 6.80 -6.82 0.57
CA VAL A 180 6.69 -8.15 -0.06
C VAL A 180 5.23 -8.45 -0.47
N LEU A 181 4.26 -8.18 0.42
CA LEU A 181 2.84 -8.36 0.10
C LEU A 181 2.35 -7.40 -1.00
N LEU A 182 2.91 -6.20 -1.05
CA LEU A 182 2.55 -5.16 -2.00
C LEU A 182 3.18 -5.38 -3.39
N HIS A 183 4.33 -6.06 -3.46
CA HIS A 183 5.12 -6.19 -4.69
C HIS A 183 4.33 -6.67 -5.92
N PRO A 184 3.44 -7.67 -5.84
CA PRO A 184 2.63 -8.07 -7.00
C PRO A 184 1.70 -6.97 -7.52
N MET A 185 1.33 -6.02 -6.68
CA MET A 185 0.40 -4.94 -7.01
C MET A 185 1.12 -3.65 -7.42
N ALA A 186 2.24 -3.35 -6.76
CA ALA A 186 3.03 -2.15 -6.95
C ALA A 186 4.54 -2.47 -7.05
N PRO A 187 4.98 -3.14 -8.12
CA PRO A 187 6.36 -3.60 -8.28
C PRO A 187 7.36 -2.45 -8.32
N GLN A 188 7.09 -1.37 -9.06
CA GLN A 188 8.04 -0.26 -9.19
C GLN A 188 8.28 0.44 -7.85
N GLY A 189 7.21 0.76 -7.12
CA GLY A 189 7.33 1.41 -5.82
C GLY A 189 8.04 0.56 -4.78
N THR A 190 7.85 -0.76 -4.80
CA THR A 190 8.50 -1.68 -3.86
C THR A 190 9.94 -1.99 -4.26
N GLU A 191 10.26 -2.05 -5.55
CA GLU A 191 11.63 -2.18 -6.04
C GLU A 191 12.50 -0.95 -5.67
N MET A 192 11.92 0.26 -5.72
CA MET A 192 12.60 1.46 -5.23
C MET A 192 12.98 1.34 -3.73
N ILE A 193 12.18 0.68 -2.90
CA ILE A 193 12.53 0.45 -1.49
C ILE A 193 13.76 -0.46 -1.39
N LEU A 194 13.80 -1.53 -2.16
CA LEU A 194 14.91 -2.47 -2.21
C LEU A 194 16.21 -1.75 -2.63
N GLU A 195 16.15 -0.94 -3.68
CA GLU A 195 17.29 -0.15 -4.15
C GLU A 195 17.76 0.87 -3.11
N TYR A 196 16.82 1.62 -2.52
CA TYR A 196 17.14 2.63 -1.52
C TYR A 196 17.80 2.06 -0.25
N LEU A 197 17.34 0.87 0.16
CA LEU A 197 17.89 0.17 1.33
C LEU A 197 19.10 -0.72 0.96
N GLN A 198 19.54 -0.73 -0.31
CA GLN A 198 20.62 -1.55 -0.82
C GLN A 198 20.49 -3.03 -0.47
N LEU A 199 19.27 -3.54 -0.57
CA LEU A 199 18.93 -4.92 -0.26
C LEU A 199 19.11 -5.80 -1.50
N ASP A 200 19.46 -7.07 -1.30
CA ASP A 200 19.52 -8.05 -2.38
C ASP A 200 18.15 -8.68 -2.69
N LYS A 201 18.09 -9.49 -3.75
CA LYS A 201 16.85 -10.10 -4.19
C LYS A 201 16.24 -11.11 -3.20
N SER A 202 16.99 -11.57 -2.21
CA SER A 202 16.47 -12.45 -1.15
C SER A 202 15.45 -11.73 -0.27
N PHE A 203 15.40 -10.40 -0.35
CA PHE A 203 14.38 -9.60 0.31
C PHE A 203 12.95 -10.05 -0.04
N TRP A 204 12.73 -10.52 -1.28
CA TRP A 204 11.43 -10.98 -1.76
C TRP A 204 11.07 -12.43 -1.35
N SER A 205 12.02 -13.17 -0.77
CA SER A 205 11.75 -14.52 -0.26
C SER A 205 11.12 -14.48 1.13
N TRP A 206 10.18 -15.39 1.36
CA TRP A 206 9.55 -15.59 2.67
C TRP A 206 10.47 -16.34 3.63
#